data_0fb403c7677a95dcc01baaf4853400c0
#
_entry.id   0fb403c7677a95dcc01baaf4853400c0
#
_cell.length_a   1.000
_cell.length_b   1.000
_cell.length_c   1.000
_cell.angle_alpha   90.00
_cell.angle_beta   90.00
_cell.angle_gamma   90.00
#
_symmetry.space_group_name_H-M   'P 1'
#
loop_
_entity.id
_entity.type
_entity.pdbx_description
1 polymer ?
#
loop_
_entity_poly.entity_id
_entity_poly.type
_entity_poly.pdbx_seq_one_letter_code
_entity_poly.pdbx_strand_id
1 'polypeptide(L)'
;MAPLEMSVRRLLVLNPADRRHHLKTLRLTDLDLGGAEDPLLLWGEALAHYLLREDPGVVVVARGPLAFLSGNKATVGYLSPLTGVPHYSFVGGRGFAELLNLGLDAIVLAGLTCEETEGAGFAESYVVISGRAPDLDVTWQSADDLPSGQRSAYHRLLERECNGNAEGE
;
A
#
# COMPACT_ATOMS: atom_id res chain seq x y z
N MET A 1 0.30 14.21 -20.47
CA MET A 1 0.34 12.78 -20.05
C MET A 1 0.20 11.94 -21.30
N ALA A 2 1.15 11.08 -21.59
CA ALA A 2 1.06 10.20 -22.75
C ALA A 2 -0.03 9.14 -22.54
N PRO A 3 -0.82 8.78 -23.57
CA PRO A 3 -1.92 7.80 -23.46
C PRO A 3 -1.50 6.44 -22.90
N LEU A 4 -0.23 6.09 -23.03
CA LEU A 4 0.35 4.82 -22.56
C LEU A 4 0.39 4.69 -21.02
N GLU A 5 0.45 5.80 -20.27
CA GLU A 5 0.49 5.72 -18.79
C GLU A 5 -0.85 5.39 -18.15
N MET A 6 -1.96 5.64 -18.86
CA MET A 6 -3.29 5.29 -18.35
C MET A 6 -3.60 3.79 -18.45
N SER A 7 -2.90 3.05 -19.29
CA SER A 7 -3.12 1.63 -19.52
C SER A 7 -2.37 0.69 -18.57
N VAL A 8 -1.67 1.23 -17.60
CA VAL A 8 -0.92 0.43 -16.61
C VAL A 8 -1.20 0.89 -15.19
N ARG A 9 -1.10 -0.06 -14.22
CA ARG A 9 -1.08 0.22 -12.78
C ARG A 9 0.20 -0.30 -12.18
N ARG A 10 0.88 0.54 -11.39
CA ARG A 10 2.12 0.19 -10.70
C ARG A 10 1.80 -0.13 -9.25
N LEU A 11 2.14 -1.33 -8.82
CA LEU A 11 1.87 -1.85 -7.49
C LEU A 11 3.20 -2.14 -6.79
N LEU A 12 3.36 -1.68 -5.57
CA LEU A 12 4.40 -2.14 -4.68
C LEU A 12 3.84 -3.27 -3.83
N VAL A 13 4.34 -4.49 -4.02
CA VAL A 13 3.97 -5.64 -3.21
C VAL A 13 4.98 -5.79 -2.09
N LEU A 14 4.50 -5.77 -0.86
CA LEU A 14 5.26 -5.95 0.37
C LEU A 14 4.87 -7.28 1.01
N ASN A 15 5.84 -8.08 1.38
CA ASN A 15 5.64 -9.29 2.17
C ASN A 15 6.27 -9.10 3.55
N PRO A 16 5.48 -8.81 4.60
CA PRO A 16 5.99 -8.61 5.95
C PRO A 16 6.63 -9.85 6.58
N ALA A 17 6.19 -11.06 6.20
CA ALA A 17 6.67 -12.31 6.78
C ALA A 17 8.16 -12.57 6.48
N ASP A 18 8.62 -12.24 5.28
CA ASP A 18 10.00 -12.43 4.83
C ASP A 18 10.75 -11.12 4.58
N ARG A 19 10.10 -9.97 4.84
CA ARG A 19 10.62 -8.62 4.63
C ARG A 19 11.07 -8.37 3.19
N ARG A 20 10.38 -8.98 2.23
CA ARG A 20 10.63 -8.79 0.80
C ARG A 20 9.66 -7.80 0.19
N HIS A 21 10.10 -7.22 -0.90
CA HIS A 21 9.26 -6.36 -1.72
C HIS A 21 9.58 -6.55 -3.20
N HIS A 22 8.62 -6.23 -4.05
CA HIS A 22 8.83 -6.12 -5.49
C HIS A 22 7.82 -5.18 -6.13
N LEU A 23 8.22 -4.58 -7.24
CA LEU A 23 7.35 -3.75 -8.06
C LEU A 23 6.63 -4.65 -9.09
N LYS A 24 5.30 -4.58 -9.12
CA LYS A 24 4.45 -5.28 -10.09
C LYS A 24 3.76 -4.26 -10.99
N THR A 25 3.74 -4.52 -12.28
CA THR A 25 3.01 -3.71 -13.26
C THR A 25 1.84 -4.51 -13.80
N LEU A 26 0.62 -3.99 -13.64
CA LEU A 26 -0.57 -4.53 -14.27
C LEU A 26 -0.82 -3.77 -15.58
N ARG A 27 -0.85 -4.48 -16.70
CA ARG A 27 -1.31 -3.93 -17.97
C ARG A 27 -2.81 -4.14 -18.07
N LEU A 28 -3.56 -3.06 -18.16
CA LEU A 28 -5.03 -3.12 -18.15
C LEU A 28 -5.61 -3.86 -19.36
N THR A 29 -4.87 -3.90 -20.47
CA THR A 29 -5.23 -4.66 -21.67
C THR A 29 -5.20 -6.18 -21.48
N ASP A 30 -4.47 -6.65 -20.48
CA ASP A 30 -4.22 -8.08 -20.26
C ASP A 30 -5.15 -8.64 -19.16
N LEU A 31 -6.02 -7.79 -18.58
CA LEU A 31 -6.90 -8.17 -17.49
C LEU A 31 -8.22 -8.75 -17.99
N ASP A 32 -8.62 -9.88 -17.41
CA ASP A 32 -9.96 -10.41 -17.55
C ASP A 32 -10.89 -9.76 -16.52
N LEU A 33 -11.63 -8.76 -16.95
CA LEU A 33 -12.62 -8.06 -16.12
C LEU A 33 -14.03 -8.64 -16.27
N GLY A 34 -14.17 -9.83 -16.86
CA GLY A 34 -15.47 -10.48 -17.07
C GLY A 34 -16.40 -9.72 -18.02
N GLY A 35 -15.86 -8.85 -18.88
CA GLY A 35 -16.61 -8.10 -19.89
C GLY A 35 -17.47 -6.95 -19.35
N ALA A 36 -17.39 -6.63 -18.07
CA ALA A 36 -18.33 -5.70 -17.40
C ALA A 36 -17.79 -4.28 -17.18
N GLU A 37 -16.49 -4.06 -17.21
CA GLU A 37 -15.92 -2.78 -16.82
C GLU A 37 -14.86 -2.28 -17.81
N ASP A 38 -14.83 -0.97 -18.01
CA ASP A 38 -13.73 -0.31 -18.72
C ASP A 38 -12.45 -0.42 -17.87
N PRO A 39 -11.38 -1.07 -18.37
CA PRO A 39 -10.12 -1.19 -17.65
C PRO A 39 -9.55 0.15 -17.17
N LEU A 40 -9.88 1.24 -17.84
CA LEU A 40 -9.45 2.58 -17.43
C LEU A 40 -10.06 3.02 -16.10
N LEU A 41 -11.18 2.43 -15.68
CA LEU A 41 -11.84 2.71 -14.40
C LEU A 41 -11.24 1.95 -13.22
N LEU A 42 -10.24 1.10 -13.44
CA LEU A 42 -9.61 0.30 -12.39
C LEU A 42 -8.70 1.15 -11.48
N TRP A 43 -9.33 1.86 -10.56
CA TRP A 43 -8.71 2.74 -9.57
C TRP A 43 -9.35 2.57 -8.20
N GLY A 44 -8.62 2.90 -7.14
CA GLY A 44 -9.16 2.96 -5.78
C GLY A 44 -9.84 1.66 -5.37
N GLU A 45 -11.14 1.74 -5.08
CA GLU A 45 -11.94 0.58 -4.66
C GLU A 45 -12.03 -0.50 -5.74
N ALA A 46 -12.21 -0.14 -7.01
CA ALA A 46 -12.26 -1.09 -8.11
C ALA A 46 -10.94 -1.85 -8.26
N LEU A 47 -9.80 -1.16 -8.13
CA LEU A 47 -8.48 -1.81 -8.13
C LEU A 47 -8.30 -2.71 -6.92
N ALA A 48 -8.69 -2.27 -5.73
CA ALA A 48 -8.64 -3.08 -4.53
C ALA A 48 -9.52 -4.32 -4.64
N HIS A 49 -10.75 -4.18 -5.18
CA HIS A 49 -11.65 -5.29 -5.41
C HIS A 49 -11.06 -6.32 -6.39
N TYR A 50 -10.52 -5.85 -7.50
CA TYR A 50 -9.85 -6.71 -8.47
C TYR A 50 -8.73 -7.52 -7.82
N LEU A 51 -7.84 -6.86 -7.06
CA LEU A 51 -6.71 -7.53 -6.41
C LEU A 51 -7.14 -8.52 -5.33
N LEU A 52 -8.19 -8.21 -4.57
CA LEU A 52 -8.78 -9.13 -3.58
C LEU A 52 -9.46 -10.33 -4.20
N ARG A 53 -10.01 -10.20 -5.40
CA ARG A 53 -10.56 -11.33 -6.15
C ARG A 53 -9.46 -12.29 -6.63
N GLU A 54 -8.32 -11.74 -7.04
CA GLU A 54 -7.15 -12.53 -7.47
C GLU A 54 -6.44 -13.20 -6.29
N ASP A 55 -6.33 -12.49 -5.16
CA ASP A 55 -5.73 -13.00 -3.92
C ASP A 55 -6.49 -12.45 -2.70
N PRO A 56 -7.37 -13.25 -2.09
CA PRO A 56 -8.12 -12.84 -0.90
C PRO A 56 -7.26 -12.60 0.36
N GLY A 57 -6.03 -13.10 0.38
CA GLY A 57 -5.11 -13.00 1.52
C GLY A 57 -4.34 -11.69 1.62
N VAL A 58 -4.62 -10.72 0.75
CA VAL A 58 -3.90 -9.44 0.74
C VAL A 58 -4.67 -8.30 1.41
N VAL A 59 -3.94 -7.29 1.84
CA VAL A 59 -4.48 -5.96 2.15
C VAL A 59 -3.99 -4.98 1.10
N VAL A 60 -4.89 -4.22 0.51
CA VAL A 60 -4.60 -3.31 -0.60
C VAL A 60 -4.82 -1.87 -0.16
N VAL A 61 -3.86 -1.00 -0.40
CA VAL A 61 -4.00 0.45 -0.25
C VAL A 61 -3.88 1.07 -1.64
N ALA A 62 -4.99 1.49 -2.23
CA ALA A 62 -5.06 1.99 -3.60
C ALA A 62 -5.47 3.47 -3.64
N ARG A 63 -4.82 4.25 -4.50
CA ARG A 63 -5.22 5.64 -4.76
C ARG A 63 -6.32 5.72 -5.80
N GLY A 64 -7.13 6.77 -5.73
CA GLY A 64 -8.09 7.10 -6.77
C GLY A 64 -7.44 7.80 -7.97
N PRO A 65 -8.19 7.97 -9.09
CA PRO A 65 -7.69 8.60 -10.30
C PRO A 65 -7.38 10.09 -10.12
N LEU A 66 -8.06 10.75 -9.18
CA LEU A 66 -7.93 12.19 -8.91
C LEU A 66 -7.02 12.47 -7.69
N ALA A 67 -6.04 11.61 -7.43
CA ALA A 67 -5.13 11.76 -6.29
C ALA A 67 -4.32 13.07 -6.28
N PHE A 68 -4.26 13.78 -7.40
CA PHE A 68 -3.64 15.11 -7.51
C PHE A 68 -4.52 16.26 -6.99
N LEU A 69 -5.81 16.01 -6.76
CA LEU A 69 -6.74 17.00 -6.22
C LEU A 69 -6.80 16.93 -4.70
N SER A 70 -6.87 18.08 -4.05
CA SER A 70 -7.08 18.13 -2.60
C SER A 70 -8.43 17.51 -2.21
N GLY A 71 -8.44 16.75 -1.11
CA GLY A 71 -9.65 16.10 -0.60
C GLY A 71 -9.92 14.69 -1.12
N ASN A 72 -9.06 14.16 -1.96
CA ASN A 72 -9.14 12.76 -2.39
C ASN A 72 -8.73 11.80 -1.27
N LYS A 73 -9.07 10.53 -1.41
CA LYS A 73 -8.84 9.49 -0.40
C LYS A 73 -8.15 8.28 -1.03
N ALA A 74 -7.34 7.58 -0.24
CA ALA A 74 -6.94 6.22 -0.56
C ALA A 74 -8.02 5.24 -0.07
N THR A 75 -8.20 4.15 -0.80
CA THR A 75 -9.03 3.02 -0.41
C THR A 75 -8.14 1.96 0.23
N VAL A 76 -8.49 1.49 1.41
CA VAL A 76 -7.92 0.30 2.02
C VAL A 76 -8.92 -0.82 1.87
N GLY A 77 -8.55 -1.86 1.11
CA GLY A 77 -9.38 -3.04 0.87
C GLY A 77 -8.76 -4.29 1.48
N TYR A 78 -9.59 -5.15 2.07
CA TYR A 78 -9.19 -6.45 2.60
C TYR A 78 -10.39 -7.38 2.71
N LEU A 79 -10.14 -8.69 2.82
CA LEU A 79 -11.18 -9.64 3.14
C LEU A 79 -11.40 -9.64 4.66
N SER A 80 -12.63 -9.35 5.10
CA SER A 80 -12.95 -9.34 6.53
C SER A 80 -12.78 -10.74 7.13
N PRO A 81 -11.95 -10.94 8.16
CA PRO A 81 -11.78 -12.24 8.78
C PRO A 81 -13.03 -12.71 9.52
N LEU A 82 -13.93 -11.79 9.90
CA LEU A 82 -15.16 -12.13 10.60
C LEU A 82 -16.28 -12.57 9.66
N THR A 83 -16.37 -11.99 8.47
CA THR A 83 -17.52 -12.18 7.57
C THR A 83 -17.15 -12.89 6.27
N GLY A 84 -15.86 -12.97 5.95
CA GLY A 84 -15.37 -13.56 4.70
C GLY A 84 -15.72 -12.75 3.44
N VAL A 85 -16.17 -11.49 3.60
CA VAL A 85 -16.50 -10.62 2.47
C VAL A 85 -15.52 -9.47 2.35
N PRO A 86 -15.31 -8.92 1.15
CA PRO A 86 -14.49 -7.74 0.94
C PRO A 86 -15.01 -6.55 1.77
N HIS A 87 -14.10 -5.86 2.43
CA HIS A 87 -14.35 -4.66 3.20
C HIS A 87 -13.47 -3.53 2.69
N TYR A 88 -14.04 -2.32 2.61
CA TYR A 88 -13.34 -1.14 2.13
C TYR A 88 -13.44 -0.01 3.13
N SER A 89 -12.31 0.61 3.42
CA SER A 89 -12.20 1.81 4.24
C SER A 89 -11.53 2.93 3.44
N PHE A 90 -11.86 4.17 3.76
CA PHE A 90 -11.30 5.32 3.08
C PHE A 90 -10.40 6.10 4.02
N VAL A 91 -9.14 6.25 3.64
CA VAL A 91 -8.15 7.00 4.40
C VAL A 91 -7.97 8.37 3.77
N GLY A 92 -8.29 9.41 4.54
CA GLY A 92 -8.06 10.80 4.15
C GLY A 92 -6.64 11.26 4.51
N GLY A 93 -6.37 12.54 4.25
CA GLY A 93 -5.08 13.16 4.56
C GLY A 93 -4.10 13.12 3.38
N ARG A 94 -2.80 13.13 3.66
CA ARG A 94 -1.75 13.21 2.63
C ARG A 94 -1.34 11.85 2.06
N GLY A 95 -1.68 10.74 2.71
CA GLY A 95 -1.20 9.41 2.34
C GLY A 95 -1.48 9.02 0.88
N PHE A 96 -2.61 9.44 0.32
CA PHE A 96 -2.91 9.20 -1.10
C PHE A 96 -2.02 10.02 -2.06
N ALA A 97 -1.62 11.23 -1.65
CA ALA A 97 -0.70 12.07 -2.43
C ALA A 97 0.71 11.48 -2.42
N GLU A 98 1.12 10.85 -1.33
CA GLU A 98 2.41 10.17 -1.24
C GLU A 98 2.47 8.97 -2.20
N LEU A 99 1.41 8.20 -2.37
CA LEU A 99 1.36 7.15 -3.41
C LEU A 99 1.60 7.74 -4.81
N LEU A 100 1.04 8.90 -5.10
CA LEU A 100 1.26 9.60 -6.37
C LEU A 100 2.71 10.07 -6.50
N ASN A 101 3.30 10.62 -5.44
CA ASN A 101 4.69 11.07 -5.40
C ASN A 101 5.65 9.91 -5.64
N LEU A 102 5.38 8.75 -5.03
CA LEU A 102 6.13 7.51 -5.25
C LEU A 102 5.92 6.91 -6.65
N GLY A 103 4.96 7.42 -7.43
CA GLY A 103 4.62 6.89 -8.76
C GLY A 103 3.89 5.55 -8.70
N LEU A 104 3.20 5.28 -7.58
CA LEU A 104 2.45 4.06 -7.32
C LEU A 104 0.94 4.28 -7.46
N ASP A 105 0.24 3.25 -7.90
CA ASP A 105 -1.22 3.20 -7.93
C ASP A 105 -1.79 2.45 -6.73
N ALA A 106 -1.03 1.49 -6.19
CA ALA A 106 -1.36 0.82 -4.93
C ALA A 106 -0.12 0.24 -4.23
N ILE A 107 -0.28 0.01 -2.92
CA ILE A 107 0.57 -0.87 -2.12
C ILE A 107 -0.27 -2.10 -1.76
N VAL A 108 0.32 -3.28 -1.90
CA VAL A 108 -0.29 -4.58 -1.60
C VAL A 108 0.53 -5.24 -0.49
N LEU A 109 -0.09 -5.49 0.65
CA LEU A 109 0.50 -6.30 1.71
C LEU A 109 0.09 -7.75 1.46
N ALA A 110 1.04 -8.61 1.18
CA ALA A 110 0.86 -10.03 0.91
C ALA A 110 1.54 -10.89 1.98
N GLY A 111 1.18 -12.17 2.06
CA GLY A 111 1.81 -13.09 3.04
C GLY A 111 1.46 -12.77 4.49
N LEU A 112 0.30 -12.14 4.72
CA LEU A 112 -0.24 -11.91 6.05
C LEU A 112 -0.84 -13.22 6.57
N THR A 113 -0.01 -14.07 7.16
CA THR A 113 -0.48 -15.31 7.81
C THR A 113 -0.74 -15.02 9.28
N CYS A 114 -1.95 -15.30 9.73
CA CYS A 114 -2.31 -15.32 11.15
C CYS A 114 -1.93 -16.69 11.79
N GLU A 115 -0.77 -17.24 11.46
CA GLU A 115 -0.28 -18.35 12.24
C GLU A 115 0.22 -17.80 13.57
N GLU A 116 -0.60 -17.96 14.60
CA GLU A 116 -0.19 -17.82 15.99
C GLU A 116 0.89 -18.86 16.26
N THR A 117 2.13 -18.53 15.95
CA THR A 117 3.27 -19.24 16.51
C THR A 117 3.31 -18.86 17.98
N GLU A 118 2.73 -19.72 18.83
CA GLU A 118 2.83 -19.59 20.28
C GLU A 118 4.30 -19.35 20.66
N GLY A 119 4.59 -18.13 21.16
CA GLY A 119 5.91 -17.77 21.67
C GLY A 119 6.83 -16.97 20.74
N ALA A 120 6.52 -16.78 19.46
CA ALA A 120 7.20 -15.78 18.64
C ALA A 120 6.47 -14.45 18.81
N GLY A 121 6.95 -13.60 19.69
CA GLY A 121 6.51 -12.21 19.73
C GLY A 121 6.63 -11.63 18.33
N PHE A 122 5.56 -11.09 17.76
CA PHE A 122 5.63 -10.35 16.52
C PHE A 122 6.61 -9.20 16.73
N ALA A 123 7.78 -9.26 16.12
CA ALA A 123 8.67 -8.12 16.07
C ALA A 123 7.92 -7.02 15.31
N GLU A 124 7.39 -6.05 16.03
CA GLU A 124 6.72 -4.90 15.43
C GLU A 124 7.69 -4.22 14.48
N SER A 125 7.24 -3.98 13.27
CA SER A 125 8.07 -3.33 12.25
C SER A 125 7.25 -2.36 11.42
N TYR A 126 7.93 -1.38 10.85
CA TYR A 126 7.36 -0.46 9.87
C TYR A 126 8.22 -0.41 8.61
N VAL A 127 7.67 0.10 7.55
CA VAL A 127 8.35 0.23 6.26
C VAL A 127 8.50 1.69 5.91
N VAL A 128 9.70 2.09 5.57
CA VAL A 128 10.01 3.39 4.97
C VAL A 128 10.14 3.19 3.46
N ILE A 129 9.38 3.96 2.70
CA ILE A 129 9.39 3.92 1.24
C ILE A 129 9.75 5.30 0.74
N SER A 130 10.83 5.39 -0.05
CA SER A 130 11.31 6.63 -0.64
C SER A 130 11.64 6.47 -2.11
N GLY A 131 11.93 7.56 -2.80
CA GLY A 131 12.20 7.55 -4.23
C GLY A 131 10.95 7.63 -5.08
N ARG A 132 11.03 7.13 -6.32
CA ARG A 132 9.91 7.08 -7.27
C ARG A 132 10.03 5.84 -8.16
N ALA A 133 8.92 5.16 -8.40
CA ALA A 133 8.91 4.00 -9.28
C ALA A 133 9.45 4.36 -10.70
N PRO A 134 10.36 3.54 -11.27
CA PRO A 134 10.74 2.20 -10.81
C PRO A 134 11.82 2.16 -9.71
N ASP A 135 12.50 3.27 -9.40
CA ASP A 135 13.66 3.34 -8.51
C ASP A 135 13.21 3.68 -7.08
N LEU A 136 12.52 2.73 -6.44
CA LEU A 136 12.08 2.86 -5.05
C LEU A 136 13.12 2.27 -4.11
N ASP A 137 13.37 2.99 -3.02
CA ASP A 137 14.05 2.45 -1.84
C ASP A 137 13.01 2.04 -0.80
N VAL A 138 13.11 0.80 -0.34
CA VAL A 138 12.16 0.20 0.61
C VAL A 138 12.94 -0.43 1.76
N THR A 139 12.87 0.19 2.91
CA THR A 139 13.62 -0.21 4.10
C THR A 139 12.69 -0.68 5.22
N TRP A 140 12.97 -1.87 5.77
CA TRP A 140 12.25 -2.43 6.92
C TRP A 140 12.95 -2.01 8.21
N GLN A 141 12.22 -1.39 9.11
CA GLN A 141 12.71 -0.89 10.40
C GLN A 141 12.03 -1.63 11.55
N SER A 142 12.77 -1.86 12.66
CA SER A 142 12.15 -2.34 13.90
C SER A 142 11.34 -1.22 14.57
N ALA A 143 10.23 -1.60 15.18
CA ALA A 143 9.39 -0.72 15.99
C ALA A 143 9.53 -0.99 17.50
N ASP A 144 10.49 -1.83 17.91
CA ASP A 144 10.64 -2.28 19.30
C ASP A 144 10.84 -1.13 20.30
N ASP A 145 11.41 -0.02 19.84
CA ASP A 145 11.68 1.19 20.63
C ASP A 145 10.59 2.26 20.51
N LEU A 146 9.52 1.99 19.77
CA LEU A 146 8.39 2.90 19.66
C LEU A 146 7.48 2.79 20.91
N PRO A 147 7.04 3.92 21.48
CA PRO A 147 6.16 3.90 22.63
C PRO A 147 4.81 3.29 22.26
N SER A 148 4.20 2.55 23.20
CA SER A 148 2.85 2.04 23.07
C SER A 148 1.85 3.19 22.92
N GLY A 149 1.01 3.13 21.90
CA GLY A 149 -0.01 4.12 21.60
C GLY A 149 0.21 4.83 20.26
N GLN A 150 -0.83 4.84 19.42
CA GLN A 150 -0.75 5.32 18.04
C GLN A 150 -0.20 6.74 17.90
N ARG A 151 -0.62 7.67 18.76
CA ARG A 151 -0.19 9.08 18.66
C ARG A 151 1.29 9.24 19.02
N SER A 152 1.73 8.57 20.06
CA SER A 152 3.12 8.62 20.52
C SER A 152 4.08 7.95 19.53
N ALA A 153 3.67 6.79 18.99
CA ALA A 153 4.42 6.09 17.94
C ALA A 153 4.55 6.95 16.68
N TYR A 154 3.45 7.58 16.24
CA TYR A 154 3.46 8.46 15.07
C TYR A 154 4.40 9.66 15.24
N HIS A 155 4.38 10.33 16.40
CA HIS A 155 5.31 11.46 16.67
C HIS A 155 6.76 11.00 16.68
N ARG A 156 7.06 9.87 17.30
CA ARG A 156 8.41 9.30 17.29
C ARG A 156 8.88 8.91 15.90
N LEU A 157 8.01 8.33 15.07
CA LEU A 157 8.33 8.03 13.68
C LEU A 157 8.64 9.30 12.89
N LEU A 158 7.83 10.35 13.04
CA LEU A 158 8.12 11.63 12.39
C LEU A 158 9.45 12.23 12.83
N GLU A 159 9.75 12.23 14.13
CA GLU A 159 11.03 12.71 14.65
C GLU A 159 12.21 11.93 14.09
N ARG A 160 12.09 10.59 14.04
CA ARG A 160 13.15 9.70 13.55
C ARG A 160 13.40 9.86 12.05
N GLU A 161 12.34 9.85 11.25
CA GLU A 161 12.47 9.85 9.78
C GLU A 161 12.64 11.26 9.19
N CYS A 162 12.08 12.30 9.84
CA CYS A 162 12.21 13.66 9.34
C CYS A 162 13.44 14.39 9.86
N ASN A 163 13.90 14.08 11.08
CA ASN A 163 15.06 14.75 11.67
C ASN A 163 16.38 13.99 11.45
N GLY A 164 16.32 12.67 11.24
CA GLY A 164 17.52 11.86 10.96
C GLY A 164 18.19 12.16 9.61
N ASN A 165 17.45 12.77 8.67
CA ASN A 165 18.00 13.20 7.38
C ASN A 165 18.70 14.58 7.42
N ALA A 166 18.66 15.28 8.55
CA ALA A 166 19.31 16.60 8.68
C ALA A 166 20.78 16.54 9.14
N GLU A 167 21.27 15.37 9.55
CA GLU A 167 22.65 15.19 10.02
C GLU A 167 23.59 14.55 8.97
N GLY A 168 23.14 14.41 7.72
CA GLY A 168 23.86 13.73 6.62
C GLY A 168 24.31 14.62 5.46
N GLU A 169 24.31 15.97 5.60
CA GLU A 169 24.91 16.88 4.62
C GLU A 169 26.14 17.59 5.15
#